data_f0b80136fee89b572ebc5e6ead32478b
#
_entry.id   f0b80136fee89b572ebc5e6ead32478b
#
_cell.length_a   1.000
_cell.length_b   1.000
_cell.length_c   1.000
_cell.angle_alpha   90.00
_cell.angle_beta   90.00
_cell.angle_gamma   90.00
#
_symmetry.space_group_name_H-M   'P 1'
#
loop_
_entity.id
_entity.type
_entity.pdbx_description
1 polymer ?
#
loop_
_entity_poly.entity_id
_entity_poly.type
_entity_poly.pdbx_seq_one_letter_code
_entity_poly.pdbx_strand_id
1 'polypeptide(L)'
;MDLALLRTFVTVHRAGSFTRAAALLGLSQPAVTSQIRTLERQLGRPLFLRQARGVTPTTIGDELAHKAAPHLDALVEITETGLDDESSLRSLHLAGPPEFTAERALPALTELTGDDGQGFALRASFGNAEEALEGLAAGHQDLAISTARPRGALLTATPLCDEEHVLVAAPRWVDRIGEGQLRHKGAHALEDVPVVEVHESLPFVSRYWASVYDCRPAAQGTVIVPDLRAVLACASAGAGLAVLPRYLCATSLERGEVVALHDPPVPPLRTYFLVVRTGTLAMPHIARAHEWLLRAASDWA
;
A
#
# COMPACT_ATOMS: atom_id res chain seq x y z
N MET A 1 16.55 23.65 7.43
CA MET A 1 17.13 23.41 6.08
C MET A 1 16.33 24.26 5.10
N ASP A 2 16.99 25.00 4.21
CA ASP A 2 16.33 25.88 3.25
C ASP A 2 15.98 25.09 1.97
N LEU A 3 14.71 25.13 1.54
CA LEU A 3 14.23 24.46 0.33
C LEU A 3 14.93 24.96 -0.94
N ALA A 4 15.37 26.24 -0.97
CA ALA A 4 16.13 26.77 -2.08
C ALA A 4 17.48 26.04 -2.26
N LEU A 5 18.13 25.66 -1.16
CA LEU A 5 19.37 24.88 -1.21
C LEU A 5 19.14 23.47 -1.77
N LEU A 6 18.05 22.82 -1.36
CA LEU A 6 17.68 21.49 -1.89
C LEU A 6 17.31 21.56 -3.37
N ARG A 7 16.54 22.58 -3.80
CA ARG A 7 16.22 22.79 -5.22
C ARG A 7 17.49 22.96 -6.05
N THR A 8 18.43 23.79 -5.58
CA THR A 8 19.71 23.99 -6.25
C THR A 8 20.50 22.68 -6.33
N PHE A 9 20.54 21.92 -5.25
CA PHE A 9 21.22 20.63 -5.21
C PHE A 9 20.64 19.62 -6.23
N VAL A 10 19.33 19.43 -6.24
CA VAL A 10 18.66 18.52 -7.19
C VAL A 10 18.88 18.97 -8.63
N THR A 11 18.84 20.27 -8.89
CA THR A 11 19.12 20.81 -10.23
C THR A 11 20.58 20.54 -10.65
N VAL A 12 21.57 20.72 -9.77
CA VAL A 12 22.97 20.37 -10.05
C VAL A 12 23.14 18.87 -10.28
N HIS A 13 22.50 18.03 -9.48
CA HIS A 13 22.53 16.59 -9.59
C HIS A 13 22.02 16.12 -10.97
N ARG A 14 20.88 16.63 -11.43
CA ARG A 14 20.28 16.33 -12.73
C ARG A 14 21.09 16.87 -13.90
N ALA A 15 21.62 18.07 -13.76
CA ALA A 15 22.39 18.73 -14.80
C ALA A 15 23.81 18.15 -14.98
N GLY A 16 24.38 17.54 -13.94
CA GLY A 16 25.77 17.08 -13.89
C GLY A 16 26.81 18.22 -14.02
N SER A 17 26.38 19.48 -13.83
CA SER A 17 27.23 20.67 -14.04
C SER A 17 26.69 21.87 -13.28
N PHE A 18 27.54 22.55 -12.54
CA PHE A 18 27.22 23.80 -11.86
C PHE A 18 26.80 24.92 -12.83
N THR A 19 27.48 25.01 -13.97
CA THR A 19 27.21 26.03 -14.99
C THR A 19 25.85 25.80 -15.65
N ARG A 20 25.54 24.55 -15.99
CA ARG A 20 24.24 24.20 -16.58
C ARG A 20 23.10 24.42 -15.57
N ALA A 21 23.30 24.02 -14.31
CA ALA A 21 22.32 24.23 -13.25
C ALA A 21 22.08 25.73 -13.00
N ALA A 22 23.13 26.54 -13.05
CA ALA A 22 23.02 27.99 -12.90
C ALA A 22 22.14 28.62 -13.99
N ALA A 23 22.31 28.19 -15.25
CA ALA A 23 21.46 28.63 -16.35
C ALA A 23 19.99 28.21 -16.15
N LEU A 24 19.72 26.98 -15.71
CA LEU A 24 18.37 26.47 -15.43
C LEU A 24 17.68 27.20 -14.27
N LEU A 25 18.45 27.65 -13.28
CA LEU A 25 17.92 28.34 -12.09
C LEU A 25 17.83 29.87 -12.24
N GLY A 26 18.35 30.42 -13.34
CA GLY A 26 18.48 31.88 -13.49
C GLY A 26 19.48 32.51 -12.49
N LEU A 27 20.46 31.74 -12.03
CA LEU A 27 21.45 32.17 -11.04
C LEU A 27 22.86 32.24 -11.66
N SER A 28 23.77 32.94 -10.97
CA SER A 28 25.18 32.88 -11.34
C SER A 28 25.81 31.57 -10.84
N GLN A 29 26.82 31.06 -11.57
CA GLN A 29 27.53 29.84 -11.19
C GLN A 29 28.20 29.96 -9.78
N PRO A 30 28.79 31.11 -9.39
CA PRO A 30 29.25 31.30 -8.01
C PRO A 30 28.17 31.20 -6.95
N ALA A 31 26.94 31.70 -7.24
CA ALA A 31 25.81 31.59 -6.32
C ALA A 31 25.40 30.13 -6.12
N VAL A 32 25.27 29.34 -7.21
CA VAL A 32 25.00 27.90 -7.14
C VAL A 32 26.08 27.18 -6.33
N THR A 33 27.36 27.49 -6.56
CA THR A 33 28.47 26.90 -5.81
C THR A 33 28.39 27.22 -4.32
N SER A 34 28.05 28.46 -3.98
CA SER A 34 27.86 28.89 -2.60
C SER A 34 26.73 28.16 -1.90
N GLN A 35 25.59 28.02 -2.56
CA GLN A 35 24.44 27.31 -2.04
C GLN A 35 24.74 25.83 -1.78
N ILE A 36 25.41 25.14 -2.71
CA ILE A 36 25.84 23.75 -2.50
C ILE A 36 26.79 23.63 -1.32
N ARG A 37 27.81 24.49 -1.22
CA ARG A 37 28.72 24.48 -0.05
C ARG A 37 28.00 24.73 1.27
N THR A 38 26.96 25.57 1.26
CA THR A 38 26.14 25.83 2.44
C THR A 38 25.35 24.59 2.85
N LEU A 39 24.74 23.88 1.88
CA LEU A 39 24.02 22.63 2.12
C LEU A 39 24.98 21.53 2.64
N GLU A 40 26.14 21.35 2.00
CA GLU A 40 27.15 20.38 2.43
C GLU A 40 27.65 20.66 3.86
N ARG A 41 27.83 21.94 4.22
CA ARG A 41 28.20 22.35 5.57
C ARG A 41 27.09 22.05 6.60
N GLN A 42 25.82 22.27 6.24
CA GLN A 42 24.68 21.93 7.12
C GLN A 42 24.54 20.43 7.35
N LEU A 43 24.85 19.63 6.33
CA LEU A 43 24.79 18.17 6.41
C LEU A 43 26.08 17.54 6.96
N GLY A 44 27.16 18.31 7.04
CA GLY A 44 28.47 17.84 7.48
C GLY A 44 29.13 16.85 6.51
N ARG A 45 28.66 16.75 5.27
CA ARG A 45 29.13 15.77 4.29
C ARG A 45 29.12 16.35 2.88
N PRO A 46 30.12 15.97 2.01
CA PRO A 46 30.15 16.38 0.62
C PRO A 46 29.04 15.64 -0.16
N LEU A 47 28.34 16.36 -1.02
CA LEU A 47 27.30 15.81 -1.90
C LEU A 47 27.81 15.60 -3.33
N PHE A 48 28.88 16.32 -3.71
CA PHE A 48 29.48 16.22 -5.05
C PHE A 48 31.00 16.06 -4.99
N LEU A 49 31.51 15.27 -5.94
CA LEU A 49 32.93 15.19 -6.29
C LEU A 49 33.18 16.05 -7.53
N ARG A 50 34.15 16.97 -7.45
CA ARG A 50 34.54 17.78 -8.61
C ARG A 50 35.44 16.97 -9.54
N GLN A 51 35.14 16.99 -10.82
CA GLN A 51 35.92 16.37 -11.87
C GLN A 51 36.39 17.41 -12.90
N ALA A 52 37.35 17.04 -13.73
CA ALA A 52 37.87 17.92 -14.79
C ALA A 52 36.76 18.33 -15.79
N ARG A 53 35.73 17.52 -15.95
CA ARG A 53 34.57 17.78 -16.81
C ARG A 53 33.26 17.56 -16.05
N GLY A 54 32.87 18.57 -15.22
CA GLY A 54 31.59 18.54 -14.52
C GLY A 54 31.67 18.08 -13.05
N VAL A 55 30.58 17.54 -12.55
CA VAL A 55 30.48 17.05 -11.17
C VAL A 55 29.80 15.69 -11.15
N THR A 56 30.26 14.83 -10.26
CA THR A 56 29.64 13.53 -9.99
C THR A 56 29.08 13.54 -8.57
N PRO A 57 27.87 13.08 -8.33
CA PRO A 57 27.35 12.96 -6.98
C PRO A 57 28.15 11.94 -6.17
N THR A 58 28.20 12.12 -4.86
CA THR A 58 28.63 11.08 -3.91
C THR A 58 27.45 10.12 -3.68
N THR A 59 27.69 8.94 -3.09
CA THR A 59 26.61 8.02 -2.68
C THR A 59 25.56 8.73 -1.83
N ILE A 60 25.99 9.60 -0.91
CA ILE A 60 25.09 10.40 -0.07
C ILE A 60 24.33 11.44 -0.91
N GLY A 61 25.00 12.02 -1.92
CA GLY A 61 24.35 12.92 -2.88
C GLY A 61 23.25 12.20 -3.67
N ASP A 62 23.53 10.99 -4.17
CA ASP A 62 22.52 10.19 -4.89
C ASP A 62 21.32 9.81 -3.99
N GLU A 63 21.60 9.37 -2.75
CA GLU A 63 20.52 9.06 -1.79
C GLU A 63 19.68 10.30 -1.45
N LEU A 64 20.30 11.44 -1.23
CA LEU A 64 19.59 12.69 -0.95
C LEU A 64 18.76 13.14 -2.16
N ALA A 65 19.31 13.04 -3.37
CA ALA A 65 18.59 13.37 -4.59
C ALA A 65 17.39 12.47 -4.81
N HIS A 66 17.56 11.16 -4.62
CA HIS A 66 16.47 10.18 -4.74
C HIS A 66 15.31 10.49 -3.77
N LYS A 67 15.64 10.89 -2.54
CA LYS A 67 14.64 11.25 -1.53
C LYS A 67 14.01 12.64 -1.75
N ALA A 68 14.80 13.63 -2.15
CA ALA A 68 14.33 15.03 -2.23
C ALA A 68 13.66 15.39 -3.56
N ALA A 69 14.10 14.80 -4.68
CA ALA A 69 13.64 15.19 -6.01
C ALA A 69 12.11 15.04 -6.19
N PRO A 70 11.46 13.91 -5.81
CA PRO A 70 10.02 13.77 -6.00
C PRO A 70 9.20 14.83 -5.27
N HIS A 71 9.65 15.22 -4.06
CA HIS A 71 8.94 16.24 -3.27
C HIS A 71 9.10 17.64 -3.84
N LEU A 72 10.30 17.95 -4.37
CA LEU A 72 10.54 19.23 -5.03
C LEU A 72 9.78 19.35 -6.35
N ASP A 73 9.68 18.26 -7.12
CA ASP A 73 8.89 18.21 -8.35
C ASP A 73 7.40 18.44 -8.06
N ALA A 74 6.87 17.79 -7.03
CA ALA A 74 5.49 18.00 -6.58
C ALA A 74 5.23 19.46 -6.15
N LEU A 75 6.19 20.10 -5.47
CA LEU A 75 6.09 21.53 -5.12
C LEU A 75 6.11 22.44 -6.35
N VAL A 76 6.93 22.11 -7.34
CA VAL A 76 6.98 22.84 -8.62
C VAL A 76 5.68 22.68 -9.39
N GLU A 77 5.15 21.46 -9.48
CA GLU A 77 3.88 21.17 -10.11
C GLU A 77 2.73 22.00 -9.50
N ILE A 78 2.66 22.09 -8.16
CA ILE A 78 1.68 22.94 -7.46
C ILE A 78 1.80 24.41 -7.86
N THR A 79 3.03 24.91 -8.09
CA THR A 79 3.25 26.30 -8.46
C THR A 79 3.04 26.60 -9.95
N GLU A 80 3.24 25.61 -10.82
CA GLU A 80 3.07 25.74 -12.27
C GLU A 80 1.61 25.53 -12.69
N THR A 81 0.87 24.64 -12.02
CA THR A 81 -0.58 24.42 -12.28
C THR A 81 -1.46 25.54 -11.71
N GLY A 82 -0.89 26.45 -10.92
CA GLY A 82 -1.60 27.57 -10.32
C GLY A 82 -2.56 27.14 -9.20
N LEU A 83 -2.59 27.91 -8.11
CA LEU A 83 -3.59 27.73 -7.03
C LEU A 83 -4.99 28.16 -7.47
N ASP A 84 -5.11 28.75 -8.67
CA ASP A 84 -6.31 29.40 -9.20
C ASP A 84 -7.02 28.61 -10.32
N ASP A 85 -6.57 27.40 -10.65
CA ASP A 85 -7.31 26.57 -11.60
C ASP A 85 -8.46 25.85 -10.86
N GLU A 86 -9.55 26.62 -10.62
CA GLU A 86 -10.83 26.09 -10.10
C GLU A 86 -11.42 24.99 -11.00
N SER A 87 -10.84 24.76 -12.19
CA SER A 87 -11.28 23.78 -13.17
C SER A 87 -10.51 22.46 -13.10
N SER A 88 -9.36 22.37 -12.42
CA SER A 88 -8.62 21.12 -12.30
C SER A 88 -9.14 20.30 -11.11
N LEU A 89 -9.67 19.11 -11.41
CA LEU A 89 -10.05 18.11 -10.41
C LEU A 89 -8.85 17.80 -9.50
N ARG A 90 -8.97 18.07 -8.20
CA ARG A 90 -7.93 17.71 -7.22
C ARG A 90 -7.69 16.22 -7.26
N SER A 91 -6.43 15.81 -7.24
CA SER A 91 -6.09 14.38 -7.16
C SER A 91 -6.18 13.88 -5.72
N LEU A 92 -6.82 12.74 -5.53
CA LEU A 92 -6.81 11.97 -4.29
C LEU A 92 -5.98 10.71 -4.50
N HIS A 93 -4.93 10.56 -3.70
CA HIS A 93 -4.03 9.42 -3.75
C HIS A 93 -4.34 8.44 -2.63
N LEU A 94 -4.77 7.21 -2.99
CA LEU A 94 -5.08 6.11 -2.07
C LEU A 94 -4.04 5.01 -2.19
N ALA A 95 -3.53 4.51 -1.07
CA ALA A 95 -2.72 3.29 -1.02
C ALA A 95 -3.42 2.20 -0.20
N GLY A 96 -3.18 0.94 -0.55
CA GLY A 96 -3.70 -0.18 0.24
C GLY A 96 -3.43 -1.55 -0.35
N PRO A 97 -3.84 -2.62 0.34
CA PRO A 97 -3.75 -3.98 -0.17
C PRO A 97 -4.49 -4.14 -1.49
N PRO A 98 -3.89 -4.86 -2.47
CA PRO A 98 -4.42 -4.91 -3.84
C PRO A 98 -5.88 -5.37 -3.92
N GLU A 99 -6.21 -6.50 -3.30
CA GLU A 99 -7.52 -7.13 -3.37
C GLU A 99 -8.60 -6.30 -2.67
N PHE A 100 -8.34 -5.85 -1.44
CA PHE A 100 -9.30 -5.05 -0.67
C PHE A 100 -9.53 -3.69 -1.33
N THR A 101 -8.47 -3.06 -1.78
CA THR A 101 -8.57 -1.76 -2.44
C THR A 101 -9.34 -1.87 -3.75
N ALA A 102 -9.05 -2.90 -4.56
CA ALA A 102 -9.70 -3.10 -5.86
C ALA A 102 -11.19 -3.50 -5.74
N GLU A 103 -11.53 -4.39 -4.79
CA GLU A 103 -12.86 -4.99 -4.71
C GLU A 103 -13.83 -4.18 -3.83
N ARG A 104 -13.33 -3.35 -2.91
CA ARG A 104 -14.14 -2.61 -1.93
C ARG A 104 -13.95 -1.09 -2.03
N ALA A 105 -12.72 -0.61 -1.84
CA ALA A 105 -12.49 0.82 -1.69
C ALA A 105 -12.63 1.62 -3.00
N LEU A 106 -12.06 1.12 -4.11
CA LEU A 106 -12.13 1.82 -5.39
C LEU A 106 -13.57 1.91 -5.92
N PRO A 107 -14.38 0.82 -5.95
CA PRO A 107 -15.77 0.94 -6.35
C PRO A 107 -16.56 1.96 -5.54
N ALA A 108 -16.38 1.98 -4.21
CA ALA A 108 -17.05 2.96 -3.36
C ALA A 108 -16.62 4.40 -3.66
N LEU A 109 -15.34 4.64 -3.94
CA LEU A 109 -14.83 5.99 -4.23
C LEU A 109 -15.17 6.49 -5.64
N THR A 110 -15.48 5.60 -6.59
CA THR A 110 -15.89 6.03 -7.95
C THR A 110 -17.14 6.89 -7.96
N GLU A 111 -18.01 6.74 -6.98
CA GLU A 111 -19.20 7.59 -6.82
C GLU A 111 -18.84 9.05 -6.51
N LEU A 112 -17.63 9.32 -6.03
CA LEU A 112 -17.12 10.67 -5.74
C LEU A 112 -16.29 11.28 -6.89
N THR A 113 -16.05 10.53 -7.97
CA THR A 113 -15.24 10.98 -9.12
C THR A 113 -16.04 11.73 -10.19
N GLY A 114 -17.30 12.06 -9.91
CA GLY A 114 -18.20 12.70 -10.88
C GLY A 114 -17.92 14.19 -11.14
N ASP A 115 -18.57 14.69 -12.20
CA ASP A 115 -18.36 16.01 -12.82
C ASP A 115 -19.09 17.17 -12.09
N ASP A 116 -19.58 16.95 -10.88
CA ASP A 116 -20.43 17.89 -10.13
C ASP A 116 -19.66 19.10 -9.53
N GLY A 117 -18.45 19.39 -10.03
CA GLY A 117 -17.60 20.50 -9.55
C GLY A 117 -17.00 20.29 -8.16
N GLN A 118 -17.32 19.19 -7.48
CA GLN A 118 -16.78 18.78 -6.18
C GLN A 118 -16.07 17.42 -6.22
N GLY A 119 -15.95 16.81 -7.38
CA GLY A 119 -15.26 15.55 -7.61
C GLY A 119 -13.73 15.69 -7.43
N PHE A 120 -13.06 14.55 -7.45
CA PHE A 120 -11.60 14.47 -7.48
C PHE A 120 -11.14 13.41 -8.47
N ALA A 121 -9.92 13.57 -8.99
CA ALA A 121 -9.26 12.53 -9.76
C ALA A 121 -8.67 11.51 -8.80
N LEU A 122 -9.08 10.24 -8.92
CA LEU A 122 -8.61 9.17 -8.04
C LEU A 122 -7.33 8.53 -8.61
N ARG A 123 -6.33 8.39 -7.77
CA ARG A 123 -5.07 7.68 -8.04
C ARG A 123 -4.87 6.62 -6.97
N ALA A 124 -4.69 5.36 -7.38
CA ALA A 124 -4.48 4.26 -6.46
C ALA A 124 -3.11 3.62 -6.65
N SER A 125 -2.48 3.24 -5.54
CA SER A 125 -1.28 2.42 -5.51
C SER A 125 -1.54 1.20 -4.63
N PHE A 126 -1.01 0.05 -5.05
CA PHE A 126 -1.11 -1.20 -4.30
C PHE A 126 0.20 -1.48 -3.58
N GLY A 127 0.10 -1.94 -2.34
CA GLY A 127 1.25 -2.28 -1.53
C GLY A 127 0.83 -2.97 -0.23
N ASN A 128 1.82 -3.46 0.51
CA ASN A 128 1.57 -3.99 1.84
C ASN A 128 1.32 -2.85 2.86
N ALA A 129 0.97 -3.22 4.09
CA ALA A 129 0.63 -2.24 5.13
C ALA A 129 1.79 -1.29 5.48
N GLU A 130 3.03 -1.77 5.46
CA GLU A 130 4.22 -0.99 5.77
C GLU A 130 4.50 0.05 4.67
N GLU A 131 4.52 -0.38 3.41
CA GLU A 131 4.69 0.48 2.23
C GLU A 131 3.62 1.58 2.16
N ALA A 132 2.35 1.22 2.40
CA ALA A 132 1.25 2.17 2.39
C ALA A 132 1.39 3.23 3.51
N LEU A 133 1.78 2.81 4.72
CA LEU A 133 1.98 3.73 5.84
C LEU A 133 3.22 4.61 5.68
N GLU A 134 4.32 4.07 5.14
CA GLU A 134 5.54 4.84 4.86
C GLU A 134 5.27 5.89 3.77
N GLY A 135 4.63 5.51 2.68
CA GLY A 135 4.30 6.44 1.61
C GLY A 135 3.31 7.52 2.06
N LEU A 136 2.32 7.18 2.91
CA LEU A 136 1.43 8.15 3.52
C LEU A 136 2.19 9.12 4.44
N ALA A 137 3.10 8.63 5.27
CA ALA A 137 3.93 9.45 6.15
C ALA A 137 4.85 10.39 5.35
N ALA A 138 5.38 9.92 4.22
CA ALA A 138 6.21 10.71 3.30
C ALA A 138 5.42 11.74 2.47
N GLY A 139 4.08 11.66 2.46
CA GLY A 139 3.22 12.57 1.70
C GLY A 139 2.95 12.15 0.26
N HIS A 140 3.31 10.91 -0.12
CA HIS A 140 3.05 10.37 -1.46
C HIS A 140 1.57 9.99 -1.65
N GLN A 141 0.86 9.73 -0.56
CA GLN A 141 -0.57 9.42 -0.55
C GLN A 141 -1.32 10.34 0.42
N ASP A 142 -2.63 10.46 0.21
CA ASP A 142 -3.54 11.24 1.07
C ASP A 142 -4.27 10.33 2.06
N LEU A 143 -4.62 9.12 1.62
CA LEU A 143 -5.27 8.07 2.38
C LEU A 143 -4.52 6.76 2.23
N ALA A 144 -4.49 5.97 3.29
CA ALA A 144 -4.02 4.59 3.23
C ALA A 144 -5.00 3.63 3.91
N ILE A 145 -5.18 2.45 3.31
CA ILE A 145 -5.86 1.32 3.93
C ILE A 145 -4.79 0.37 4.43
N SER A 146 -4.81 0.05 5.73
CA SER A 146 -3.75 -0.74 6.35
C SER A 146 -4.33 -1.78 7.30
N THR A 147 -3.70 -2.95 7.34
CA THR A 147 -3.98 -4.01 8.34
C THR A 147 -3.15 -3.84 9.61
N ALA A 148 -2.25 -2.86 9.63
CA ALA A 148 -1.46 -2.50 10.80
C ALA A 148 -1.88 -1.12 11.31
N ARG A 149 -2.01 -0.98 12.62
CA ARG A 149 -2.25 0.32 13.24
C ARG A 149 -0.93 1.08 13.34
N PRO A 150 -0.81 2.29 12.76
CA PRO A 150 0.42 3.07 12.82
C PRO A 150 0.76 3.46 14.27
N ARG A 151 2.06 3.66 14.52
CA ARG A 151 2.57 4.14 15.81
C ARG A 151 2.94 5.61 15.72
N GLY A 152 2.85 6.31 16.83
CA GLY A 152 3.22 7.74 16.91
C GLY A 152 2.09 8.69 16.54
N ALA A 153 2.38 9.99 16.46
CA ALA A 153 1.39 11.06 16.30
C ALA A 153 1.27 11.60 14.86
N LEU A 154 2.12 11.13 13.94
CA LEU A 154 2.15 11.63 12.55
C LEU A 154 0.95 11.14 11.74
N LEU A 155 0.47 9.94 12.04
CA LEU A 155 -0.63 9.29 11.34
C LEU A 155 -1.79 9.05 12.29
N THR A 156 -3.01 9.27 11.80
CA THR A 156 -4.25 8.98 12.53
C THR A 156 -4.97 7.82 11.84
N ALA A 157 -5.29 6.78 12.58
CA ALA A 157 -5.96 5.59 12.09
C ALA A 157 -7.37 5.48 12.68
N THR A 158 -8.35 5.28 11.82
CA THR A 158 -9.74 5.00 12.17
C THR A 158 -10.04 3.54 11.79
N PRO A 159 -10.61 2.70 12.66
CA PRO A 159 -11.09 1.38 12.27
C PRO A 159 -12.05 1.50 11.08
N LEU A 160 -11.83 0.70 10.03
CA LEU A 160 -12.63 0.74 8.80
C LEU A 160 -13.66 -0.39 8.81
N CYS A 161 -13.19 -1.64 8.82
CA CYS A 161 -14.03 -2.82 8.92
C CYS A 161 -13.22 -4.02 9.42
N ASP A 162 -13.91 -5.06 9.84
CA ASP A 162 -13.32 -6.36 10.11
C ASP A 162 -13.53 -7.30 8.91
N GLU A 163 -12.50 -8.03 8.56
CA GLU A 163 -12.47 -9.00 7.48
C GLU A 163 -12.45 -10.42 8.04
N GLU A 164 -13.46 -11.18 7.72
CA GLU A 164 -13.52 -12.59 8.09
C GLU A 164 -12.72 -13.46 7.12
N HIS A 165 -11.93 -14.40 7.66
CA HIS A 165 -11.17 -15.36 6.88
C HIS A 165 -11.81 -16.75 6.92
N VAL A 166 -11.90 -17.39 5.76
CA VAL A 166 -12.46 -18.73 5.56
C VAL A 166 -11.39 -19.67 5.01
N LEU A 167 -11.39 -20.91 5.51
CA LEU A 167 -10.58 -21.99 4.98
C LEU A 167 -11.33 -22.67 3.84
N VAL A 168 -10.79 -22.61 2.63
CA VAL A 168 -11.44 -23.11 1.41
C VAL A 168 -10.59 -24.12 0.65
N ALA A 169 -11.24 -24.99 -0.10
CA ALA A 169 -10.60 -25.84 -1.12
C ALA A 169 -11.63 -26.20 -2.21
N ALA A 170 -11.17 -26.68 -3.36
CA ALA A 170 -12.05 -27.25 -4.37
C ALA A 170 -12.76 -28.52 -3.83
N PRO A 171 -14.00 -28.84 -4.30
CA PRO A 171 -14.81 -29.98 -3.80
C PRO A 171 -14.07 -31.31 -3.78
N ARG A 172 -13.20 -31.59 -4.75
CA ARG A 172 -12.39 -32.81 -4.80
C ARG A 172 -11.55 -33.08 -3.54
N TRP A 173 -11.18 -32.03 -2.79
CA TRP A 173 -10.43 -32.15 -1.56
C TRP A 173 -11.31 -32.56 -0.39
N VAL A 174 -12.60 -32.18 -0.38
CA VAL A 174 -13.56 -32.62 0.62
C VAL A 174 -13.73 -34.14 0.55
N ASP A 175 -13.90 -34.67 -0.67
CA ASP A 175 -14.01 -36.11 -0.90
C ASP A 175 -12.75 -36.85 -0.43
N ARG A 176 -11.56 -36.28 -0.66
CA ARG A 176 -10.31 -36.87 -0.28
C ARG A 176 -10.02 -36.81 1.24
N ILE A 177 -10.39 -35.73 1.90
CA ILE A 177 -10.29 -35.58 3.36
C ILE A 177 -11.24 -36.56 4.05
N GLY A 178 -12.41 -36.77 3.48
CA GLY A 178 -13.49 -37.58 4.00
C GLY A 178 -14.41 -36.80 4.95
N GLU A 179 -15.71 -37.07 4.80
CA GLU A 179 -16.75 -36.39 5.57
C GLU A 179 -16.56 -36.59 7.09
N GLY A 180 -16.61 -35.50 7.84
CA GLY A 180 -16.47 -35.51 9.30
C GLY A 180 -15.05 -35.66 9.85
N GLN A 181 -14.05 -35.98 9.03
CA GLN A 181 -12.67 -36.16 9.50
C GLN A 181 -12.12 -34.88 10.15
N LEU A 182 -12.46 -33.72 9.61
CA LEU A 182 -12.02 -32.42 10.16
C LEU A 182 -12.59 -32.18 11.57
N ARG A 183 -13.83 -32.63 11.85
CA ARG A 183 -14.44 -32.55 13.19
C ARG A 183 -13.76 -33.49 14.19
N HIS A 184 -13.30 -34.65 13.74
CA HIS A 184 -12.69 -35.67 14.64
C HIS A 184 -11.19 -35.44 14.83
N LYS A 185 -10.44 -35.07 13.79
CA LYS A 185 -9.00 -34.95 13.81
C LYS A 185 -8.47 -33.52 13.84
N GLY A 186 -9.36 -32.51 13.69
CA GLY A 186 -8.95 -31.11 13.62
C GLY A 186 -7.94 -30.89 12.49
N ALA A 187 -6.92 -30.07 12.74
CA ALA A 187 -5.88 -29.74 11.79
C ALA A 187 -5.14 -30.95 11.18
N HIS A 188 -5.03 -32.06 11.92
CA HIS A 188 -4.37 -33.27 11.41
C HIS A 188 -5.04 -33.87 10.17
N ALA A 189 -6.34 -33.63 9.97
CA ALA A 189 -7.02 -34.10 8.75
C ALA A 189 -6.54 -33.36 7.48
N LEU A 190 -5.80 -32.27 7.63
CA LEU A 190 -5.35 -31.38 6.55
C LEU A 190 -3.85 -31.48 6.26
N GLU A 191 -3.09 -32.31 6.99
CA GLU A 191 -1.62 -32.38 6.88
C GLU A 191 -1.15 -32.81 5.48
N ASP A 192 -1.90 -33.69 4.83
CA ASP A 192 -1.58 -34.21 3.49
C ASP A 192 -2.22 -33.37 2.35
N VAL A 193 -2.90 -32.26 2.67
CA VAL A 193 -3.50 -31.40 1.67
C VAL A 193 -2.53 -30.30 1.29
N PRO A 194 -2.18 -30.15 0.00
CA PRO A 194 -1.33 -29.04 -0.45
C PRO A 194 -1.88 -27.68 -0.04
N VAL A 195 -0.97 -26.72 0.19
CA VAL A 195 -1.33 -25.35 0.62
C VAL A 195 -1.01 -24.38 -0.50
N VAL A 196 -1.97 -23.50 -0.79
CA VAL A 196 -1.82 -22.33 -1.69
C VAL A 196 -1.78 -21.07 -0.84
N GLU A 197 -0.73 -20.28 -0.96
CA GLU A 197 -0.52 -19.13 -0.08
C GLU A 197 0.23 -17.98 -0.80
N VAL A 198 0.25 -16.80 -0.19
CA VAL A 198 0.88 -15.61 -0.77
C VAL A 198 2.39 -15.55 -0.52
N HIS A 199 2.89 -16.24 0.50
CA HIS A 199 4.30 -16.21 0.90
C HIS A 199 4.70 -17.52 1.62
N GLU A 200 5.98 -17.88 1.54
CA GLU A 200 6.55 -19.11 2.15
C GLU A 200 6.33 -19.22 3.68
N SER A 201 6.16 -18.08 4.37
CA SER A 201 5.84 -18.07 5.82
C SER A 201 4.40 -18.43 6.14
N LEU A 202 3.55 -18.66 5.13
CA LEU A 202 2.14 -19.03 5.24
C LEU A 202 1.34 -18.09 6.17
N PRO A 203 1.32 -16.78 5.95
CA PRO A 203 0.79 -15.83 6.92
C PRO A 203 -0.70 -16.01 7.21
N PHE A 204 -1.52 -16.34 6.22
CA PHE A 204 -2.96 -16.54 6.40
C PHE A 204 -3.25 -17.90 7.04
N VAL A 205 -2.63 -18.97 6.53
CA VAL A 205 -2.79 -20.30 7.07
C VAL A 205 -2.27 -20.39 8.50
N SER A 206 -1.10 -19.83 8.80
CA SER A 206 -0.54 -19.81 10.16
C SER A 206 -1.45 -19.09 11.15
N ARG A 207 -2.03 -17.97 10.75
CA ARG A 207 -2.98 -17.23 11.59
C ARG A 207 -4.26 -18.02 11.82
N TYR A 208 -4.81 -18.64 10.78
CA TYR A 208 -6.00 -19.49 10.89
C TYR A 208 -5.76 -20.67 11.81
N TRP A 209 -4.64 -21.40 11.64
CA TRP A 209 -4.28 -22.54 12.48
C TRP A 209 -4.10 -22.13 13.94
N ALA A 210 -3.42 -21.04 14.21
CA ALA A 210 -3.26 -20.52 15.57
C ALA A 210 -4.59 -20.12 16.20
N SER A 211 -5.51 -19.51 15.43
CA SER A 211 -6.78 -19.02 15.95
C SER A 211 -7.83 -20.12 16.15
N VAL A 212 -7.87 -21.11 15.23
CA VAL A 212 -8.96 -22.11 15.17
C VAL A 212 -8.55 -23.44 15.78
N TYR A 213 -7.28 -23.83 15.62
CA TYR A 213 -6.77 -25.13 16.05
C TYR A 213 -5.73 -25.05 17.17
N ASP A 214 -5.35 -23.84 17.61
CA ASP A 214 -4.32 -23.59 18.63
C ASP A 214 -2.99 -24.32 18.34
N CYS A 215 -2.63 -24.40 17.05
CA CYS A 215 -1.40 -25.06 16.62
C CYS A 215 -0.75 -24.34 15.42
N ARG A 216 0.39 -24.85 14.96
CA ARG A 216 1.05 -24.39 13.73
C ARG A 216 0.74 -25.36 12.59
N PRO A 217 0.64 -24.87 11.34
CA PRO A 217 0.52 -25.75 10.19
C PRO A 217 1.78 -26.63 10.05
N ALA A 218 1.59 -27.92 9.82
CA ALA A 218 2.69 -28.84 9.51
C ALA A 218 3.07 -28.78 8.02
N ALA A 219 2.13 -28.38 7.16
CA ALA A 219 2.31 -28.30 5.72
C ALA A 219 3.21 -27.13 5.29
N GLN A 220 3.91 -27.32 4.18
CA GLN A 220 4.62 -26.25 3.45
C GLN A 220 3.75 -25.74 2.30
N GLY A 221 4.00 -24.51 1.84
CA GLY A 221 3.35 -23.98 0.66
C GLY A 221 3.73 -24.78 -0.59
N THR A 222 2.73 -25.28 -1.30
CA THR A 222 2.92 -25.98 -2.58
C THR A 222 2.84 -25.03 -3.75
N VAL A 223 1.98 -24.01 -3.64
CA VAL A 223 1.88 -22.91 -4.60
C VAL A 223 1.99 -21.60 -3.82
N ILE A 224 2.98 -20.81 -4.17
CA ILE A 224 3.20 -19.48 -3.56
C ILE A 224 3.02 -18.42 -4.63
N VAL A 225 2.04 -17.53 -4.43
CA VAL A 225 1.72 -16.45 -5.37
C VAL A 225 1.24 -15.21 -4.60
N PRO A 226 1.89 -14.02 -4.78
CA PRO A 226 1.68 -12.84 -3.92
C PRO A 226 0.42 -12.03 -4.30
N ASP A 227 -0.69 -12.71 -4.62
CA ASP A 227 -1.99 -12.10 -4.93
C ASP A 227 -3.11 -13.06 -4.48
N LEU A 228 -3.99 -12.61 -3.59
CA LEU A 228 -5.07 -13.43 -3.03
C LEU A 228 -6.11 -13.87 -4.08
N ARG A 229 -6.29 -13.11 -5.16
CA ARG A 229 -7.15 -13.50 -6.29
C ARG A 229 -6.55 -14.68 -7.06
N ALA A 230 -5.23 -14.67 -7.23
CA ALA A 230 -4.52 -15.79 -7.83
C ALA A 230 -4.50 -17.02 -6.90
N VAL A 231 -4.38 -16.81 -5.58
CA VAL A 231 -4.54 -17.89 -4.57
C VAL A 231 -5.93 -18.53 -4.70
N LEU A 232 -7.01 -17.72 -4.80
CA LEU A 232 -8.37 -18.21 -5.00
C LEU A 232 -8.49 -19.00 -6.30
N ALA A 233 -7.96 -18.49 -7.41
CA ALA A 233 -7.99 -19.17 -8.70
C ALA A 233 -7.28 -20.52 -8.65
N CYS A 234 -6.12 -20.62 -8.00
CA CYS A 234 -5.39 -21.86 -7.79
C CYS A 234 -6.17 -22.84 -6.91
N ALA A 235 -6.76 -22.36 -5.81
CA ALA A 235 -7.58 -23.18 -4.92
C ALA A 235 -8.81 -23.73 -5.64
N SER A 236 -9.52 -22.90 -6.43
CA SER A 236 -10.67 -23.32 -7.26
C SER A 236 -10.27 -24.35 -8.33
N ALA A 237 -9.10 -24.20 -8.94
CA ALA A 237 -8.53 -25.20 -9.84
C ALA A 237 -8.11 -26.49 -9.11
N GLY A 238 -8.15 -26.46 -7.76
CA GLY A 238 -7.88 -27.59 -6.87
C GLY A 238 -6.40 -27.83 -6.60
N ALA A 239 -5.54 -26.80 -6.68
CA ALA A 239 -4.14 -26.92 -6.32
C ALA A 239 -3.93 -27.28 -4.85
N GLY A 240 -4.88 -26.97 -3.97
CA GLY A 240 -4.80 -27.25 -2.55
C GLY A 240 -5.86 -26.49 -1.75
N LEU A 241 -5.65 -26.39 -0.44
CA LEU A 241 -6.41 -25.53 0.45
C LEU A 241 -5.81 -24.12 0.49
N ALA A 242 -6.63 -23.15 0.82
CA ALA A 242 -6.22 -21.77 1.07
C ALA A 242 -7.04 -21.14 2.20
N VAL A 243 -6.48 -20.13 2.87
CA VAL A 243 -7.21 -19.27 3.79
C VAL A 243 -7.33 -17.90 3.13
N LEU A 244 -8.55 -17.47 2.92
CA LEU A 244 -8.87 -16.29 2.12
C LEU A 244 -9.95 -15.44 2.81
N PRO A 245 -10.00 -14.11 2.51
CA PRO A 245 -11.12 -13.27 2.89
C PRO A 245 -12.44 -13.83 2.35
N ARG A 246 -13.47 -13.89 3.22
CA ARG A 246 -14.78 -14.43 2.84
C ARG A 246 -15.39 -13.67 1.67
N TYR A 247 -15.28 -12.34 1.66
CA TYR A 247 -15.83 -11.53 0.56
C TYR A 247 -15.21 -11.87 -0.80
N LEU A 248 -13.92 -12.17 -0.82
CA LEU A 248 -13.21 -12.53 -2.05
C LEU A 248 -13.66 -13.89 -2.59
N CYS A 249 -14.06 -14.80 -1.70
CA CYS A 249 -14.51 -16.13 -2.04
C CYS A 249 -16.02 -16.22 -2.32
N ALA A 250 -16.82 -15.19 -2.02
CA ALA A 250 -18.27 -15.26 -1.99
C ALA A 250 -18.87 -15.87 -3.27
N THR A 251 -18.52 -15.34 -4.43
CA THR A 251 -19.00 -15.85 -5.73
C THR A 251 -18.55 -17.28 -6.00
N SER A 252 -17.30 -17.64 -5.69
CA SER A 252 -16.79 -19.01 -5.90
C SER A 252 -17.42 -20.02 -4.93
N LEU A 253 -17.75 -19.59 -3.71
CA LEU A 253 -18.51 -20.40 -2.74
C LEU A 253 -19.95 -20.64 -3.24
N GLU A 254 -20.65 -19.60 -3.71
CA GLU A 254 -22.00 -19.71 -4.26
C GLU A 254 -22.07 -20.63 -5.50
N ARG A 255 -21.04 -20.59 -6.34
CA ARG A 255 -20.93 -21.44 -7.54
C ARG A 255 -20.43 -22.85 -7.25
N GLY A 256 -20.01 -23.13 -6.02
CA GLY A 256 -19.42 -24.42 -5.66
C GLY A 256 -18.05 -24.69 -6.28
N GLU A 257 -17.35 -23.66 -6.76
CA GLU A 257 -15.99 -23.78 -7.28
C GLU A 257 -14.98 -24.07 -6.15
N VAL A 258 -15.26 -23.51 -4.97
CA VAL A 258 -14.64 -23.86 -3.70
C VAL A 258 -15.70 -24.08 -2.64
N VAL A 259 -15.35 -24.80 -1.59
CA VAL A 259 -16.20 -25.03 -0.42
C VAL A 259 -15.45 -24.65 0.84
N ALA A 260 -16.17 -24.13 1.84
CA ALA A 260 -15.63 -23.91 3.16
C ALA A 260 -15.39 -25.26 3.85
N LEU A 261 -14.15 -25.57 4.19
CA LEU A 261 -13.78 -26.82 4.84
C LEU A 261 -14.17 -26.83 6.32
N HIS A 262 -14.25 -25.69 6.94
CA HIS A 262 -14.57 -25.52 8.35
C HIS A 262 -15.33 -24.21 8.58
N ASP A 263 -16.30 -24.26 9.49
CA ASP A 263 -17.06 -23.12 9.96
C ASP A 263 -16.88 -23.00 11.48
N PRO A 264 -15.83 -22.30 11.93
CA PRO A 264 -15.54 -22.18 13.36
C PRO A 264 -16.57 -21.28 14.05
N PRO A 265 -16.91 -21.51 15.33
CA PRO A 265 -17.82 -20.66 16.08
C PRO A 265 -17.38 -19.20 16.19
N VAL A 266 -16.08 -18.97 16.13
CA VAL A 266 -15.46 -17.64 16.07
C VAL A 266 -14.48 -17.64 14.91
N PRO A 267 -14.87 -17.05 13.77
CA PRO A 267 -13.99 -16.99 12.61
C PRO A 267 -12.80 -16.04 12.88
N PRO A 268 -11.63 -16.33 12.31
CA PRO A 268 -10.50 -15.42 12.40
C PRO A 268 -10.81 -14.09 11.71
N LEU A 269 -10.66 -13.00 12.43
CA LEU A 269 -10.89 -11.65 11.93
C LEU A 269 -9.58 -10.89 11.74
N ARG A 270 -9.60 -9.95 10.80
CA ARG A 270 -8.54 -8.98 10.55
C ARG A 270 -9.16 -7.60 10.41
N THR A 271 -8.75 -6.68 11.27
CA THR A 271 -9.23 -5.29 11.20
C THR A 271 -8.44 -4.50 10.15
N TYR A 272 -9.15 -3.83 9.26
CA TYR A 272 -8.59 -2.78 8.42
C TYR A 272 -8.75 -1.42 9.10
N PHE A 273 -7.77 -0.57 8.87
CA PHE A 273 -7.75 0.82 9.32
C PHE A 273 -7.68 1.75 8.11
N LEU A 274 -8.49 2.78 8.13
CA LEU A 274 -8.34 3.92 7.24
C LEU A 274 -7.42 4.93 7.92
N VAL A 275 -6.34 5.28 7.25
CA VAL A 275 -5.24 6.06 7.83
C VAL A 275 -5.01 7.33 7.03
N VAL A 276 -4.81 8.44 7.74
CA VAL A 276 -4.47 9.76 7.19
C VAL A 276 -3.28 10.36 7.92
N ARG A 277 -2.61 11.33 7.33
CA ARG A 277 -1.69 12.19 8.10
C ARG A 277 -2.49 13.06 9.05
N THR A 278 -1.98 13.23 10.27
CA THR A 278 -2.62 14.06 11.28
C THR A 278 -2.79 15.50 10.78
N GLY A 279 -4.03 15.99 10.81
CA GLY A 279 -4.40 17.33 10.35
C GLY A 279 -4.86 17.41 8.89
N THR A 280 -4.65 16.38 8.03
CA THR A 280 -5.07 16.46 6.61
C THR A 280 -6.58 16.35 6.40
N LEU A 281 -7.34 15.91 7.39
CA LEU A 281 -8.82 15.96 7.35
C LEU A 281 -9.38 17.40 7.33
N ALA A 282 -8.55 18.43 7.51
CA ALA A 282 -8.93 19.81 7.23
C ALA A 282 -9.08 20.09 5.70
N MET A 283 -8.54 19.22 4.84
CA MET A 283 -8.68 19.32 3.38
C MET A 283 -10.00 18.68 2.95
N PRO A 284 -10.93 19.43 2.30
CA PRO A 284 -12.30 18.97 2.05
C PRO A 284 -12.39 17.68 1.23
N HIS A 285 -11.54 17.51 0.19
CA HIS A 285 -11.55 16.30 -0.65
C HIS A 285 -11.08 15.05 0.12
N ILE A 286 -10.08 15.18 1.01
CA ILE A 286 -9.60 14.07 1.87
C ILE A 286 -10.67 13.72 2.91
N ALA A 287 -11.25 14.72 3.58
CA ALA A 287 -12.32 14.51 4.56
C ALA A 287 -13.53 13.81 3.92
N ARG A 288 -13.96 14.26 2.74
CA ARG A 288 -15.08 13.68 2.01
C ARG A 288 -14.83 12.21 1.65
N ALA A 289 -13.65 11.89 1.10
CA ALA A 289 -13.28 10.51 0.77
C ALA A 289 -13.17 9.62 2.02
N HIS A 290 -12.60 10.15 3.10
CA HIS A 290 -12.48 9.45 4.37
C HIS A 290 -13.87 9.11 4.96
N GLU A 291 -14.77 10.09 5.06
CA GLU A 291 -16.13 9.87 5.56
C GLU A 291 -16.93 8.90 4.67
N TRP A 292 -16.75 9.02 3.36
CA TRP A 292 -17.43 8.15 2.39
C TRP A 292 -17.01 6.70 2.56
N LEU A 293 -15.70 6.42 2.67
CA LEU A 293 -15.20 5.07 2.90
C LEU A 293 -15.68 4.49 4.22
N LEU A 294 -15.73 5.28 5.30
CA LEU A 294 -16.27 4.82 6.59
C LEU A 294 -17.75 4.48 6.50
N ARG A 295 -18.54 5.22 5.74
CA ARG A 295 -19.96 4.89 5.51
C ARG A 295 -20.10 3.63 4.67
N ALA A 296 -19.39 3.54 3.53
CA ALA A 296 -19.43 2.37 2.68
C ALA A 296 -18.99 1.09 3.42
N ALA A 297 -18.05 1.22 4.34
CA ALA A 297 -17.56 0.10 5.11
C ALA A 297 -18.58 -0.53 6.07
N SER A 298 -19.66 0.18 6.43
CA SER A 298 -20.75 -0.40 7.23
C SER A 298 -21.46 -1.55 6.52
N ASP A 299 -21.41 -1.58 5.19
CA ASP A 299 -22.06 -2.59 4.36
C ASP A 299 -21.09 -3.71 3.91
N TRP A 300 -19.83 -3.67 4.38
CA TRP A 300 -18.79 -4.64 3.99
C TRP A 300 -18.62 -5.79 4.98
N ALA A 301 -19.29 -5.75 6.11
CA ALA A 301 -19.22 -6.77 7.17
C ALA A 301 -19.93 -8.08 6.78
#